data_70a216dbc5144c06edbe35ec8a62a466
#
_entry.id   70a216dbc5144c06edbe35ec8a62a466
#
_cell.length_a   1.000
_cell.length_b   1.000
_cell.length_c   1.000
_cell.angle_alpha   90.00
_cell.angle_beta   90.00
_cell.angle_gamma   90.00
#
_symmetry.space_group_name_H-M   'P 1'
#
loop_
_entity.id
_entity.type
_entity.pdbx_description
1 polymer ?
#
loop_
_entity_poly.entity_id
_entity_poly.type
_entity_poly.pdbx_seq_one_letter_code
_entity_poly.pdbx_strand_id
1 'polypeptide(L)'
;MPTDPSATAPPRHQEPVDVHLILRRDGPAGPEVLLSRRAGQVYAAGLWHLPSGHLDGPHEDVVTALIREAGEETGVGIDSADVRHAVTVHHRSPAGSARIGIFFEVRHWSGEPRVMEPAVCDAMDWFPLADLPAPMVAYCRAGLDAYAAGRPFAVHFQESGDQVEFEPAADRLRLLSSADPSPDAPDRRVREFAEQAVGRITGWTDTSWAREGSRVWRASGTDGGQWFVKIHQSDRFHSREVEAYRSWVPALGPAAPRLVAADPELRAIVITAVPGRSLHGAVHPPDEQQRIFHRIGELAAAIHRSLPARPSAGVPAAVGKLERHLAAARAHLAPGDEDFVRQVTAKADQLPDLGRVPTHGDFQLRNLRWDQATGTLYVIDFERSEPGPAVRDFVRFSDAWSGRPDLAEAVMAGYGRKFSAAEEQHLVVHQVLDAVSGIQYGIGHGDPELVERGRRTLAQLRATHGSGLPPETPEPSR
;
A
#
# COMPACT_ATOMS: atom_id res chain seq x y z
N MET A 1 -30.20 -17.34 -28.72
CA MET A 1 -29.01 -16.77 -29.35
C MET A 1 -27.84 -17.12 -28.49
N PRO A 2 -26.88 -17.93 -28.89
CA PRO A 2 -25.69 -18.18 -28.09
C PRO A 2 -24.81 -16.91 -28.14
N THR A 3 -24.39 -16.47 -26.96
CA THR A 3 -23.43 -15.38 -26.76
C THR A 3 -22.05 -15.83 -27.26
N ASP A 4 -21.46 -15.03 -28.10
CA ASP A 4 -20.12 -15.21 -28.69
C ASP A 4 -19.07 -15.24 -27.56
N PRO A 5 -18.28 -16.30 -27.39
CA PRO A 5 -17.24 -16.38 -26.36
C PRO A 5 -15.95 -15.63 -26.70
N SER A 6 -15.92 -14.80 -27.75
CA SER A 6 -14.71 -14.09 -28.22
C SER A 6 -14.59 -12.63 -27.78
N ALA A 7 -15.30 -12.20 -26.73
CA ALA A 7 -15.00 -10.91 -26.10
C ALA A 7 -13.61 -10.97 -25.45
N THR A 8 -12.56 -10.66 -26.23
CA THR A 8 -11.19 -10.49 -25.72
C THR A 8 -11.20 -9.42 -24.63
N ALA A 9 -10.74 -9.79 -23.43
CA ALA A 9 -10.49 -8.81 -22.37
C ALA A 9 -9.66 -7.64 -22.94
N PRO A 10 -9.93 -6.40 -22.55
CA PRO A 10 -9.15 -5.25 -23.01
C PRO A 10 -7.65 -5.52 -22.75
N PRO A 11 -6.76 -5.14 -23.70
CA PRO A 11 -5.34 -5.36 -23.52
C PRO A 11 -4.86 -4.72 -22.21
N ARG A 12 -4.14 -5.49 -21.41
CA ARG A 12 -3.52 -4.95 -20.19
C ARG A 12 -2.50 -3.89 -20.58
N HIS A 13 -2.44 -2.82 -19.79
CA HIS A 13 -1.39 -1.82 -19.95
C HIS A 13 -0.01 -2.50 -19.84
N GLN A 14 0.89 -2.18 -20.77
CA GLN A 14 2.25 -2.73 -20.82
C GLN A 14 3.22 -1.56 -20.88
N GLU A 15 4.30 -1.67 -20.11
CA GLU A 15 5.39 -0.70 -20.12
C GLU A 15 6.69 -1.42 -20.44
N PRO A 16 7.60 -0.79 -21.22
CA PRO A 16 8.93 -1.32 -21.45
C PRO A 16 9.73 -1.48 -20.16
N VAL A 17 10.57 -2.49 -20.13
CA VAL A 17 11.55 -2.70 -19.07
C VAL A 17 12.94 -2.49 -19.66
N ASP A 18 13.71 -1.58 -19.04
CA ASP A 18 15.08 -1.26 -19.38
C ASP A 18 16.03 -1.72 -18.27
N VAL A 19 17.23 -2.11 -18.63
CA VAL A 19 18.32 -2.44 -17.71
C VAL A 19 19.40 -1.39 -17.78
N HIS A 20 19.96 -1.00 -16.63
CA HIS A 20 20.99 0.04 -16.52
C HIS A 20 22.18 -0.47 -15.69
N LEU A 21 23.39 -0.31 -16.20
CA LEU A 21 24.61 -0.74 -15.56
C LEU A 21 25.22 0.38 -14.74
N ILE A 22 25.25 0.22 -13.42
CA ILE A 22 26.10 1.00 -12.51
C ILE A 22 27.42 0.23 -12.33
N LEU A 23 28.32 0.37 -13.28
CA LEU A 23 29.68 -0.14 -13.11
C LEU A 23 30.41 0.80 -12.15
N ARG A 24 30.82 0.28 -10.99
CA ARG A 24 31.36 1.10 -9.90
C ARG A 24 32.74 0.64 -9.48
N ARG A 25 33.64 1.61 -9.30
CA ARG A 25 34.95 1.42 -8.68
C ARG A 25 35.17 2.41 -7.55
N ASP A 26 36.19 2.15 -6.73
CA ASP A 26 36.65 3.11 -5.73
C ASP A 26 37.74 3.99 -6.35
N GLY A 27 37.45 5.27 -6.52
CA GLY A 27 38.37 6.29 -7.01
C GLY A 27 39.03 7.07 -5.88
N PRO A 28 40.02 7.98 -6.21
CA PRO A 28 40.76 8.76 -5.21
C PRO A 28 39.85 9.69 -4.37
N ALA A 29 38.76 10.15 -4.91
CA ALA A 29 37.81 11.08 -4.26
C ALA A 29 36.52 10.38 -3.75
N GLY A 30 36.47 9.07 -3.77
CA GLY A 30 35.29 8.28 -3.41
C GLY A 30 34.80 7.39 -4.55
N PRO A 31 33.56 6.83 -4.44
CA PRO A 31 33.03 5.95 -5.46
C PRO A 31 32.82 6.66 -6.79
N GLU A 32 33.30 6.02 -7.87
CA GLU A 32 33.13 6.47 -9.26
C GLU A 32 32.23 5.49 -10.03
N VAL A 33 31.48 6.02 -10.98
CA VAL A 33 30.61 5.27 -11.90
C VAL A 33 31.01 5.53 -13.35
N LEU A 34 30.90 4.48 -14.17
CA LEU A 34 31.17 4.59 -15.61
C LEU A 34 29.93 5.19 -16.30
N LEU A 35 30.14 6.22 -17.09
CA LEU A 35 29.12 6.80 -17.96
C LEU A 35 29.59 6.79 -19.40
N SER A 36 28.64 6.68 -20.32
CA SER A 36 28.82 6.84 -21.77
C SER A 36 28.08 8.08 -22.26
N ARG A 37 28.61 8.73 -23.31
CA ARG A 37 27.98 9.88 -23.94
C ARG A 37 27.35 9.46 -25.27
N ARG A 38 26.04 9.67 -25.37
CA ARG A 38 25.26 9.34 -26.56
C ARG A 38 25.67 10.22 -27.74
N ALA A 39 25.75 9.64 -28.94
CA ALA A 39 26.16 10.32 -30.16
C ALA A 39 25.36 9.89 -31.38
N GLY A 40 25.57 10.57 -32.51
CA GLY A 40 24.92 10.23 -33.76
C GLY A 40 23.43 10.63 -33.82
N GLN A 41 22.63 9.87 -34.59
CA GLN A 41 21.20 10.14 -34.78
C GLN A 41 20.33 9.32 -33.81
N VAL A 42 20.64 9.38 -32.52
CA VAL A 42 19.91 8.67 -31.47
C VAL A 42 19.22 9.64 -30.52
N TYR A 43 18.21 9.13 -29.82
CA TYR A 43 17.58 9.89 -28.73
C TYR A 43 18.63 10.36 -27.72
N ALA A 44 18.50 11.61 -27.28
CA ALA A 44 19.39 12.25 -26.28
C ALA A 44 20.89 12.31 -26.70
N ALA A 45 21.19 12.47 -27.98
CA ALA A 45 22.58 12.66 -28.44
C ALA A 45 23.26 13.84 -27.74
N GLY A 46 24.53 13.67 -27.36
CA GLY A 46 25.32 14.65 -26.60
C GLY A 46 25.20 14.55 -25.08
N LEU A 47 24.25 13.77 -24.55
CA LEU A 47 24.03 13.62 -23.11
C LEU A 47 24.77 12.40 -22.56
N TRP A 48 25.27 12.53 -21.31
CA TRP A 48 25.82 11.42 -20.54
C TRP A 48 24.70 10.54 -19.99
N HIS A 49 24.91 9.23 -19.99
CA HIS A 49 24.01 8.23 -19.44
C HIS A 49 24.76 7.01 -18.91
N LEU A 50 24.07 6.13 -18.20
CA LEU A 50 24.60 4.81 -17.88
C LEU A 50 24.53 3.89 -19.13
N PRO A 51 25.47 2.96 -19.32
CA PRO A 51 25.27 1.87 -20.27
C PRO A 51 23.95 1.15 -19.95
N SER A 52 23.15 0.90 -21.00
CA SER A 52 21.77 0.48 -20.78
C SER A 52 21.16 -0.11 -22.04
N GLY A 53 20.22 -1.04 -21.87
CA GLY A 53 19.51 -1.63 -22.99
C GLY A 53 18.14 -2.19 -22.62
N HIS A 54 17.54 -2.92 -23.54
CA HIS A 54 16.24 -3.52 -23.46
C HIS A 54 16.34 -5.05 -23.46
N LEU A 55 15.26 -5.71 -23.09
CA LEU A 55 15.16 -7.16 -23.24
C LEU A 55 14.94 -7.53 -24.70
N ASP A 56 15.71 -8.49 -25.21
CA ASP A 56 15.63 -9.03 -26.59
C ASP A 56 14.51 -10.08 -26.76
N GLY A 57 13.44 -9.95 -26.04
CA GLY A 57 12.25 -10.76 -26.21
C GLY A 57 11.75 -11.45 -24.94
N PRO A 58 10.72 -12.29 -25.05
CA PRO A 58 9.95 -12.78 -23.92
C PRO A 58 10.70 -13.84 -23.07
N HIS A 59 11.84 -14.31 -23.50
CA HIS A 59 12.61 -15.37 -22.83
C HIS A 59 13.93 -14.88 -22.22
N GLU A 60 14.26 -13.59 -22.40
CA GLU A 60 15.43 -12.98 -21.77
C GLU A 60 15.03 -12.38 -20.43
N ASP A 61 15.75 -12.72 -19.36
CA ASP A 61 15.60 -12.08 -18.07
C ASP A 61 16.49 -10.82 -17.94
N VAL A 62 16.17 -9.96 -16.98
CA VAL A 62 16.82 -8.65 -16.78
C VAL A 62 18.32 -8.75 -16.45
N VAL A 63 18.78 -9.84 -15.85
CA VAL A 63 20.21 -10.04 -15.55
C VAL A 63 20.96 -10.46 -16.81
N THR A 64 20.38 -11.36 -17.60
CA THR A 64 20.92 -11.78 -18.91
C THR A 64 21.02 -10.58 -19.85
N ALA A 65 19.97 -9.76 -19.96
CA ALA A 65 19.96 -8.53 -20.76
C ALA A 65 21.07 -7.57 -20.31
N LEU A 66 21.22 -7.34 -19.00
CA LEU A 66 22.27 -6.46 -18.46
C LEU A 66 23.68 -6.93 -18.86
N ILE A 67 23.96 -8.23 -18.73
CA ILE A 67 25.28 -8.80 -19.06
C ILE A 67 25.56 -8.69 -20.56
N ARG A 68 24.58 -8.96 -21.41
CA ARG A 68 24.70 -8.80 -22.86
C ARG A 68 24.99 -7.35 -23.23
N GLU A 69 24.17 -6.40 -22.79
CA GLU A 69 24.31 -4.96 -23.07
C GLU A 69 25.65 -4.41 -22.55
N ALA A 70 26.09 -4.85 -21.36
CA ALA A 70 27.40 -4.48 -20.83
C ALA A 70 28.55 -4.91 -21.76
N GLY A 71 28.48 -6.11 -22.31
CA GLY A 71 29.42 -6.62 -23.30
C GLY A 71 29.37 -5.87 -24.63
N GLU A 72 28.18 -5.61 -25.16
CA GLU A 72 27.95 -4.93 -26.43
C GLU A 72 28.36 -3.45 -26.39
N GLU A 73 27.98 -2.71 -25.36
CA GLU A 73 28.24 -1.27 -25.26
C GLU A 73 29.64 -0.94 -24.70
N THR A 74 30.14 -1.74 -23.74
CA THR A 74 31.36 -1.39 -23.00
C THR A 74 32.52 -2.39 -23.15
N GLY A 75 32.28 -3.56 -23.69
CA GLY A 75 33.27 -4.60 -23.86
C GLY A 75 33.70 -5.32 -22.57
N VAL A 76 33.03 -5.13 -21.46
CA VAL A 76 33.33 -5.82 -20.18
C VAL A 76 32.59 -7.15 -20.07
N GLY A 77 33.24 -8.13 -19.45
CA GLY A 77 32.59 -9.40 -19.08
C GLY A 77 32.18 -9.38 -17.62
N ILE A 78 30.90 -9.68 -17.34
CA ILE A 78 30.32 -9.68 -15.99
C ILE A 78 29.83 -11.10 -15.67
N ASP A 79 30.18 -11.60 -14.48
CA ASP A 79 29.59 -12.82 -13.93
C ASP A 79 28.24 -12.47 -13.27
N SER A 80 27.22 -13.27 -13.51
CA SER A 80 25.89 -13.09 -12.92
C SER A 80 25.93 -13.05 -11.38
N ALA A 81 26.90 -13.73 -10.76
CA ALA A 81 27.13 -13.71 -9.32
C ALA A 81 27.59 -12.34 -8.79
N ASP A 82 28.14 -11.46 -9.63
CA ASP A 82 28.56 -10.12 -9.28
C ASP A 82 27.50 -9.05 -9.49
N VAL A 83 26.36 -9.39 -10.11
CA VAL A 83 25.26 -8.46 -10.36
C VAL A 83 24.44 -8.29 -9.08
N ARG A 84 24.25 -7.02 -8.66
CA ARG A 84 23.45 -6.64 -7.50
C ARG A 84 22.37 -5.67 -7.91
N HIS A 85 21.12 -5.94 -7.53
CA HIS A 85 20.04 -4.95 -7.70
C HIS A 85 20.36 -3.71 -6.87
N ALA A 86 20.32 -2.54 -7.49
CA ALA A 86 20.61 -1.27 -6.85
C ALA A 86 19.34 -0.42 -6.67
N VAL A 87 18.66 -0.11 -7.79
CA VAL A 87 17.47 0.76 -7.80
C VAL A 87 16.51 0.28 -8.88
N THR A 88 15.22 0.40 -8.62
CA THR A 88 14.18 0.36 -9.66
C THR A 88 13.57 1.75 -9.80
N VAL A 89 13.52 2.29 -11.01
CA VAL A 89 12.91 3.59 -11.30
C VAL A 89 11.68 3.38 -12.17
N HIS A 90 10.52 3.78 -11.68
CA HIS A 90 9.35 3.95 -12.53
C HIS A 90 9.41 5.36 -13.12
N HIS A 91 9.70 5.44 -14.40
CA HIS A 91 9.89 6.68 -15.13
C HIS A 91 8.78 6.91 -16.14
N ARG A 92 8.27 8.14 -16.21
CA ARG A 92 7.43 8.61 -17.29
C ARG A 92 8.22 9.60 -18.14
N SER A 93 8.40 9.26 -19.41
CA SER A 93 9.17 10.08 -20.34
C SER A 93 8.45 11.41 -20.67
N PRO A 94 9.19 12.42 -21.17
CA PRO A 94 8.60 13.68 -21.63
C PRO A 94 7.53 13.50 -22.73
N ALA A 95 7.61 12.44 -23.51
CA ALA A 95 6.63 12.09 -24.54
C ALA A 95 5.35 11.44 -23.97
N GLY A 96 5.27 11.22 -22.66
CA GLY A 96 4.10 10.65 -21.97
C GLY A 96 4.08 9.14 -21.87
N SER A 97 5.08 8.42 -22.41
CA SER A 97 5.23 6.98 -22.19
C SER A 97 5.92 6.70 -20.87
N ALA A 98 5.50 5.65 -20.17
CA ALA A 98 6.14 5.17 -18.96
C ALA A 98 7.07 3.99 -19.25
N ARG A 99 8.03 3.75 -18.36
CA ARG A 99 8.93 2.59 -18.41
C ARG A 99 9.44 2.25 -17.02
N ILE A 100 9.88 1.01 -16.84
CA ILE A 100 10.54 0.54 -15.64
C ILE A 100 12.03 0.36 -15.94
N GLY A 101 12.87 1.20 -15.34
CA GLY A 101 14.32 1.06 -15.39
C GLY A 101 14.81 0.28 -14.17
N ILE A 102 15.53 -0.82 -14.39
CA ILE A 102 16.16 -1.61 -13.34
C ILE A 102 17.66 -1.35 -13.39
N PHE A 103 18.18 -0.76 -12.32
CA PHE A 103 19.59 -0.39 -12.19
C PHE A 103 20.30 -1.44 -11.36
N PHE A 104 21.40 -1.97 -11.91
CA PHE A 104 22.22 -2.98 -11.27
C PHE A 104 23.62 -2.45 -10.98
N GLU A 105 24.11 -2.65 -9.76
CA GLU A 105 25.49 -2.38 -9.38
C GLU A 105 26.37 -3.59 -9.69
N VAL A 106 27.51 -3.32 -10.32
CA VAL A 106 28.59 -4.29 -10.55
C VAL A 106 29.90 -3.67 -10.10
N ARG A 107 30.64 -4.38 -9.25
CA ARG A 107 31.96 -3.95 -8.72
C ARG A 107 33.12 -4.82 -9.19
N HIS A 108 32.83 -6.00 -9.74
CA HIS A 108 33.84 -6.91 -10.27
C HIS A 108 33.46 -7.27 -11.71
N TRP A 109 34.39 -7.12 -12.62
CA TRP A 109 34.23 -7.43 -14.04
C TRP A 109 35.59 -7.79 -14.63
N SER A 110 35.61 -8.33 -15.85
CA SER A 110 36.80 -8.60 -16.63
C SER A 110 36.86 -7.68 -17.86
N GLY A 111 38.06 -7.38 -18.33
CA GLY A 111 38.29 -6.47 -19.45
C GLY A 111 38.34 -5.00 -19.02
N GLU A 112 38.73 -4.13 -19.96
CA GLU A 112 38.79 -2.68 -19.79
C GLU A 112 37.61 -2.05 -20.50
N PRO A 113 36.77 -1.22 -19.81
CA PRO A 113 35.66 -0.51 -20.45
C PRO A 113 36.15 0.39 -21.57
N ARG A 114 35.47 0.29 -22.72
CA ARG A 114 35.76 1.13 -23.90
C ARG A 114 34.47 1.26 -24.75
N VAL A 115 34.42 2.30 -25.56
CA VAL A 115 33.34 2.48 -26.52
C VAL A 115 33.39 1.35 -27.54
N MET A 116 32.34 0.51 -27.55
CA MET A 116 32.21 -0.59 -28.52
C MET A 116 31.33 -0.20 -29.71
N GLU A 117 30.44 0.76 -29.55
CA GLU A 117 29.51 1.23 -30.57
C GLU A 117 29.72 2.71 -30.92
N PRO A 118 30.79 3.06 -31.67
CA PRO A 118 31.15 4.46 -31.94
C PRO A 118 30.13 5.24 -32.79
N ALA A 119 29.19 4.55 -33.43
CA ALA A 119 28.10 5.18 -34.18
C ALA A 119 27.06 5.85 -33.27
N VAL A 120 26.92 5.38 -32.03
CA VAL A 120 25.89 5.82 -31.07
C VAL A 120 26.46 6.30 -29.73
N CYS A 121 27.77 6.13 -29.52
CA CYS A 121 28.51 6.54 -28.32
C CYS A 121 29.86 7.12 -28.71
N ASP A 122 30.18 8.37 -28.36
CA ASP A 122 31.44 9.03 -28.74
C ASP A 122 32.41 9.24 -27.56
N ALA A 123 32.00 8.98 -26.34
CA ALA A 123 32.85 9.07 -25.14
C ALA A 123 32.39 8.13 -24.04
N MET A 124 33.31 7.65 -23.23
CA MET A 124 33.07 6.85 -22.05
C MET A 124 34.12 7.25 -21.00
N ASP A 125 33.68 7.54 -19.78
CA ASP A 125 34.60 7.98 -18.72
C ASP A 125 34.03 7.67 -17.33
N TRP A 126 34.93 7.75 -16.33
CA TRP A 126 34.59 7.54 -14.93
C TRP A 126 34.34 8.87 -14.23
N PHE A 127 33.21 8.96 -13.53
CA PHE A 127 32.78 10.15 -12.82
C PHE A 127 32.55 9.86 -11.34
N PRO A 128 32.99 10.75 -10.44
CA PRO A 128 32.60 10.64 -9.03
C PRO A 128 31.09 10.64 -8.88
N LEU A 129 30.54 9.69 -8.09
CA LEU A 129 29.10 9.62 -7.84
C LEU A 129 28.56 10.91 -7.17
N ALA A 130 29.42 11.63 -6.43
CA ALA A 130 29.07 12.89 -5.80
C ALA A 130 29.15 14.10 -6.75
N ASP A 131 29.73 13.93 -7.95
CA ASP A 131 29.92 15.02 -8.92
C ASP A 131 29.70 14.48 -10.35
N LEU A 132 28.44 14.22 -10.66
CA LEU A 132 28.04 13.71 -11.96
C LEU A 132 28.07 14.79 -13.04
N PRO A 133 28.41 14.46 -14.30
CA PRO A 133 28.56 15.44 -15.36
C PRO A 133 27.24 16.07 -15.79
N ALA A 134 27.33 17.23 -16.44
CA ALA A 134 26.26 17.83 -17.21
C ALA A 134 26.78 18.08 -18.66
N PRO A 135 25.92 17.93 -19.69
CA PRO A 135 24.53 17.52 -19.63
C PRO A 135 24.35 15.99 -19.43
N MET A 136 23.30 15.59 -18.74
CA MET A 136 23.00 14.18 -18.44
C MET A 136 21.53 13.84 -18.68
N VAL A 137 21.25 12.60 -19.11
CA VAL A 137 19.87 12.12 -19.30
C VAL A 137 19.15 12.09 -17.95
N ALA A 138 18.01 12.73 -17.86
CA ALA A 138 17.27 12.95 -16.62
C ALA A 138 16.92 11.66 -15.87
N TYR A 139 16.40 10.63 -16.53
CA TYR A 139 16.04 9.40 -15.84
C TYR A 139 17.25 8.59 -15.35
N CYS A 140 18.39 8.66 -16.04
CA CYS A 140 19.63 8.07 -15.57
C CYS A 140 20.16 8.80 -14.33
N ARG A 141 20.10 10.13 -14.34
CA ARG A 141 20.41 10.96 -13.17
C ARG A 141 19.51 10.63 -11.99
N ALA A 142 18.21 10.48 -12.21
CA ALA A 142 17.25 10.09 -11.18
C ALA A 142 17.58 8.73 -10.54
N GLY A 143 18.00 7.76 -11.36
CA GLY A 143 18.46 6.46 -10.85
C GLY A 143 19.73 6.55 -10.00
N LEU A 144 20.73 7.35 -10.44
CA LEU A 144 21.96 7.55 -9.70
C LEU A 144 21.74 8.36 -8.41
N ASP A 145 20.87 9.36 -8.42
CA ASP A 145 20.50 10.13 -7.22
C ASP A 145 19.79 9.24 -6.19
N ALA A 146 18.89 8.36 -6.65
CA ALA A 146 18.25 7.37 -5.78
C ALA A 146 19.26 6.36 -5.22
N TYR A 147 20.20 5.90 -6.05
CA TYR A 147 21.28 5.00 -5.65
C TYR A 147 22.19 5.66 -4.60
N ALA A 148 22.64 6.88 -4.84
CA ALA A 148 23.45 7.65 -3.91
C ALA A 148 22.75 7.91 -2.56
N ALA A 149 21.42 8.07 -2.60
CA ALA A 149 20.58 8.23 -1.42
C ALA A 149 20.25 6.89 -0.71
N GLY A 150 20.74 5.74 -1.21
CA GLY A 150 20.43 4.42 -0.68
C GLY A 150 18.96 4.02 -0.79
N ARG A 151 18.26 4.47 -1.84
CA ARG A 151 16.83 4.22 -2.04
C ARG A 151 16.62 3.17 -3.13
N PRO A 152 15.99 2.02 -2.82
CA PRO A 152 15.85 0.92 -3.77
C PRO A 152 14.77 1.14 -4.83
N PHE A 153 13.89 2.13 -4.64
CA PHE A 153 12.82 2.45 -5.57
C PHE A 153 12.60 3.96 -5.66
N ALA A 154 12.39 4.44 -6.89
CA ALA A 154 12.05 5.83 -7.16
C ALA A 154 10.93 5.94 -8.19
N VAL A 155 10.14 7.00 -8.11
CA VAL A 155 9.21 7.41 -9.16
C VAL A 155 9.73 8.74 -9.71
N HIS A 156 10.09 8.74 -10.99
CA HIS A 156 10.58 9.91 -11.70
C HIS A 156 9.52 10.42 -12.67
N PHE A 157 9.17 11.69 -12.57
CA PHE A 157 8.18 12.33 -13.42
C PHE A 157 8.83 13.36 -14.31
N GLN A 158 8.63 13.19 -15.62
CA GLN A 158 8.81 14.26 -16.60
C GLN A 158 7.49 14.49 -17.30
N GLU A 159 7.00 15.72 -17.28
CA GLU A 159 5.76 16.10 -17.96
C GLU A 159 6.00 16.23 -19.48
N SER A 160 4.90 16.18 -20.24
CA SER A 160 4.97 16.43 -21.69
C SER A 160 5.50 17.84 -21.96
N GLY A 161 6.58 17.94 -22.72
CA GLY A 161 7.27 19.19 -22.99
C GLY A 161 8.47 19.48 -22.08
N ASP A 162 8.70 18.68 -21.03
CA ASP A 162 9.92 18.75 -20.23
C ASP A 162 11.15 18.34 -21.06
N GLN A 163 12.31 18.81 -20.67
CA GLN A 163 13.56 18.48 -21.35
C GLN A 163 13.97 17.04 -21.05
N VAL A 164 14.63 16.41 -22.01
CA VAL A 164 15.22 15.07 -21.83
C VAL A 164 16.46 15.13 -20.93
N GLU A 165 17.16 16.27 -20.97
CA GLU A 165 18.28 16.57 -20.10
C GLU A 165 17.81 16.84 -18.67
N PHE A 166 18.62 16.42 -17.69
CA PHE A 166 18.36 16.70 -16.28
C PHE A 166 18.31 18.22 -16.03
N GLU A 167 17.19 18.67 -15.49
CA GLU A 167 16.93 20.04 -15.08
C GLU A 167 16.46 20.05 -13.61
N PRO A 168 17.32 20.46 -12.66
CA PRO A 168 16.99 20.40 -11.23
C PRO A 168 15.69 21.10 -10.83
N ALA A 169 15.27 22.11 -11.60
CA ALA A 169 14.05 22.85 -11.32
C ALA A 169 12.77 22.13 -11.82
N ALA A 170 12.91 21.25 -12.82
CA ALA A 170 11.79 20.57 -13.47
C ALA A 170 11.65 19.10 -13.06
N ASP A 171 12.77 18.41 -12.77
CA ASP A 171 12.75 17.00 -12.43
C ASP A 171 12.11 16.74 -11.06
N ARG A 172 11.12 15.87 -11.04
CA ARG A 172 10.37 15.46 -9.84
C ARG A 172 10.68 14.02 -9.51
N LEU A 173 11.52 13.84 -8.49
CA LEU A 173 11.93 12.54 -8.00
C LEU A 173 11.26 12.25 -6.66
N ARG A 174 10.40 11.22 -6.63
CA ARG A 174 9.85 10.65 -5.41
C ARG A 174 10.67 9.44 -5.01
N LEU A 175 11.53 9.58 -4.02
CA LEU A 175 12.28 8.48 -3.43
C LEU A 175 11.37 7.70 -2.47
N LEU A 176 11.20 6.42 -2.73
CA LEU A 176 10.55 5.53 -1.79
C LEU A 176 11.64 4.91 -0.90
N SER A 177 11.43 4.99 0.40
CA SER A 177 12.25 4.24 1.34
C SER A 177 12.05 2.75 1.06
N SER A 178 13.14 1.97 1.06
CA SER A 178 13.03 0.58 1.53
C SER A 178 12.30 0.63 2.86
N ALA A 179 11.56 -0.42 3.20
CA ALA A 179 11.19 -0.61 4.59
C ALA A 179 12.46 -0.35 5.40
N ASP A 180 12.53 0.81 6.05
CA ASP A 180 13.69 1.17 6.86
C ASP A 180 13.97 -0.03 7.75
N PRO A 181 15.20 -0.53 7.86
CA PRO A 181 15.56 -1.28 9.02
C PRO A 181 15.46 -0.30 10.19
N SER A 182 14.24 -0.01 10.59
CA SER A 182 13.92 0.49 11.92
C SER A 182 14.73 -0.37 12.88
N PRO A 183 15.37 0.18 13.92
CA PRO A 183 16.16 -0.64 14.83
C PRO A 183 15.33 -1.88 15.13
N ASP A 184 15.88 -3.07 14.83
CA ASP A 184 15.16 -4.36 14.91
C ASP A 184 14.49 -4.58 16.27
N ALA A 185 14.72 -3.68 17.21
CA ALA A 185 14.14 -3.68 18.55
C ALA A 185 13.62 -2.27 18.94
N PRO A 186 12.55 -2.19 19.74
CA PRO A 186 12.07 -0.93 20.31
C PRO A 186 13.08 -0.34 21.29
N ASP A 187 12.81 0.88 21.76
CA ASP A 187 13.65 1.52 22.78
C ASP A 187 13.73 0.70 24.10
N ARG A 188 14.73 1.03 24.94
CA ARG A 188 15.02 0.27 26.15
C ARG A 188 13.81 0.15 27.10
N ARG A 189 13.05 1.22 27.30
CA ARG A 189 11.90 1.20 28.24
C ARG A 189 10.81 0.24 27.76
N VAL A 190 10.54 0.22 26.46
CA VAL A 190 9.56 -0.69 25.85
C VAL A 190 10.03 -2.14 25.90
N ARG A 191 11.34 -2.39 25.71
CA ARG A 191 11.91 -3.74 25.86
C ARG A 191 11.78 -4.24 27.28
N GLU A 192 12.15 -3.42 28.30
CA GLU A 192 12.02 -3.75 29.71
C GLU A 192 10.54 -4.03 30.08
N PHE A 193 9.60 -3.23 29.58
CA PHE A 193 8.17 -3.46 29.78
C PHE A 193 7.72 -4.81 29.17
N ALA A 194 8.12 -5.10 27.95
CA ALA A 194 7.77 -6.36 27.29
C ALA A 194 8.39 -7.56 28.01
N GLU A 195 9.68 -7.50 28.39
CA GLU A 195 10.35 -8.57 29.13
C GLU A 195 9.78 -8.81 30.52
N GLN A 196 9.28 -7.77 31.20
CA GLN A 196 8.55 -7.94 32.45
C GLN A 196 7.24 -8.72 32.26
N ALA A 197 6.59 -8.56 31.10
CA ALA A 197 5.30 -9.18 30.81
C ALA A 197 5.44 -10.66 30.35
N VAL A 198 6.47 -10.98 29.57
CA VAL A 198 6.58 -12.27 28.87
C VAL A 198 7.89 -13.03 29.13
N GLY A 199 8.77 -12.48 29.95
CA GLY A 199 10.10 -13.04 30.19
C GLY A 199 11.13 -12.61 29.14
N ARG A 200 12.30 -13.27 29.13
CA ARG A 200 13.43 -12.87 28.29
C ARG A 200 13.11 -12.99 26.80
N ILE A 201 13.27 -11.89 26.07
CA ILE A 201 13.12 -11.82 24.62
C ILE A 201 14.49 -11.95 23.95
N THR A 202 14.60 -12.84 22.98
CA THR A 202 15.85 -13.17 22.25
C THR A 202 15.89 -12.60 20.85
N GLY A 203 14.75 -12.19 20.30
CA GLY A 203 14.66 -11.64 18.95
C GLY A 203 13.56 -10.61 18.80
N TRP A 204 13.85 -9.57 18.03
CA TRP A 204 12.92 -8.53 17.66
C TRP A 204 12.88 -8.39 16.16
N THR A 205 11.71 -8.20 15.58
CA THR A 205 11.53 -7.90 14.16
C THR A 205 10.51 -6.79 14.03
N ASP A 206 10.88 -5.66 13.43
CA ASP A 206 9.93 -4.59 13.13
C ASP A 206 8.93 -5.06 12.07
N THR A 207 7.65 -4.98 12.39
CA THR A 207 6.53 -5.36 11.52
C THR A 207 5.57 -4.19 11.33
N SER A 208 6.03 -2.98 11.60
CA SER A 208 5.23 -1.77 11.51
C SER A 208 4.75 -1.54 10.09
N TRP A 209 3.53 -1.04 9.95
CA TRP A 209 3.02 -0.63 8.66
C TRP A 209 3.56 0.78 8.32
N ALA A 210 4.19 0.94 7.16
CA ALA A 210 4.91 2.16 6.79
C ALA A 210 4.03 3.44 6.73
N ARG A 211 2.71 3.30 6.65
CA ARG A 211 1.75 4.42 6.56
C ARG A 211 1.15 4.84 7.90
N GLU A 212 1.42 4.12 8.97
CA GLU A 212 0.81 4.35 10.28
C GLU A 212 1.83 4.88 11.29
N GLY A 213 1.36 5.77 12.18
CA GLY A 213 2.21 6.30 13.25
C GLY A 213 2.39 5.34 14.42
N SER A 214 1.63 4.24 14.48
CA SER A 214 1.81 3.16 15.46
C SER A 214 2.96 2.25 15.03
N ARG A 215 3.79 1.83 15.98
CA ARG A 215 4.94 0.93 15.73
C ARG A 215 4.66 -0.43 16.33
N VAL A 216 5.00 -1.49 15.59
CA VAL A 216 4.69 -2.87 15.95
C VAL A 216 5.92 -3.75 15.77
N TRP A 217 6.33 -4.46 16.80
CA TRP A 217 7.41 -5.45 16.75
C TRP A 217 6.89 -6.83 17.08
N ARG A 218 7.38 -7.81 16.34
CA ARG A 218 7.29 -9.21 16.74
C ARG A 218 8.46 -9.53 17.66
N ALA A 219 8.14 -10.04 18.84
CA ALA A 219 9.08 -10.47 19.86
C ALA A 219 9.10 -12.01 19.94
N SER A 220 10.29 -12.61 20.05
CA SER A 220 10.48 -14.05 20.21
C SER A 220 11.19 -14.35 21.52
N GLY A 221 10.64 -15.26 22.32
CA GLY A 221 11.20 -15.68 23.59
C GLY A 221 12.10 -16.92 23.51
N THR A 222 12.76 -17.25 24.61
CA THR A 222 13.66 -18.40 24.72
C THR A 222 12.96 -19.76 24.61
N ASP A 223 11.66 -19.80 24.90
CA ASP A 223 10.81 -20.99 24.89
C ASP A 223 10.07 -21.18 23.55
N GLY A 224 10.39 -20.37 22.55
CA GLY A 224 9.71 -20.34 21.25
C GLY A 224 8.39 -19.55 21.26
N GLY A 225 8.03 -18.95 22.39
CA GLY A 225 6.87 -18.05 22.48
C GLY A 225 7.01 -16.85 21.55
N GLN A 226 5.89 -16.41 20.98
CA GLN A 226 5.84 -15.24 20.11
C GLN A 226 4.76 -14.27 20.56
N TRP A 227 5.10 -12.99 20.54
CA TRP A 227 4.22 -11.87 20.91
C TRP A 227 4.37 -10.73 19.92
N PHE A 228 3.42 -9.82 19.95
CA PHE A 228 3.56 -8.52 19.33
C PHE A 228 3.57 -7.43 20.40
N VAL A 229 4.49 -6.49 20.25
CA VAL A 229 4.62 -5.31 21.07
C VAL A 229 4.28 -4.11 20.20
N LYS A 230 3.25 -3.36 20.59
CA LYS A 230 2.75 -2.21 19.82
C LYS A 230 2.84 -0.94 20.63
N ILE A 231 3.37 0.13 20.03
CA ILE A 231 3.33 1.51 20.56
C ILE A 231 2.35 2.29 19.71
N HIS A 232 1.34 2.87 20.35
CA HIS A 232 0.32 3.65 19.66
C HIS A 232 0.79 5.08 19.40
N GLN A 233 0.34 5.64 18.29
CA GLN A 233 0.63 7.04 17.93
C GLN A 233 -0.05 8.06 18.87
N SER A 234 -1.09 7.67 19.60
CA SER A 234 -1.80 8.54 20.53
C SER A 234 -2.43 7.79 21.68
N ASP A 235 -2.67 8.50 22.81
CA ASP A 235 -3.36 7.97 23.99
C ASP A 235 -4.77 7.46 23.65
N ARG A 236 -5.44 8.11 22.68
CA ARG A 236 -6.77 7.71 22.24
C ARG A 236 -6.77 6.32 21.61
N PHE A 237 -5.82 6.02 20.74
CA PHE A 237 -5.71 4.70 20.10
C PHE A 237 -5.31 3.63 21.11
N HIS A 238 -4.34 3.94 21.98
CA HIS A 238 -3.98 3.04 23.08
C HIS A 238 -5.19 2.69 23.96
N SER A 239 -5.91 3.70 24.45
CA SER A 239 -7.06 3.49 25.32
C SER A 239 -8.17 2.68 24.65
N ARG A 240 -8.44 2.93 23.36
CA ARG A 240 -9.45 2.17 22.59
C ARG A 240 -9.08 0.71 22.43
N GLU A 241 -7.84 0.43 22.06
CA GLU A 241 -7.38 -0.94 21.87
C GLU A 241 -7.35 -1.72 23.17
N VAL A 242 -6.86 -1.11 24.25
CA VAL A 242 -6.87 -1.72 25.59
C VAL A 242 -8.31 -1.99 26.07
N GLU A 243 -9.22 -1.04 25.87
CA GLU A 243 -10.63 -1.23 26.22
C GLU A 243 -11.27 -2.37 25.40
N ALA A 244 -11.00 -2.45 24.12
CA ALA A 244 -11.47 -3.55 23.27
C ALA A 244 -10.99 -4.92 23.80
N TYR A 245 -9.70 -5.05 24.11
CA TYR A 245 -9.12 -6.27 24.66
C TYR A 245 -9.65 -6.63 26.03
N ARG A 246 -10.04 -5.66 26.85
CA ARG A 246 -10.58 -5.90 28.19
C ARG A 246 -12.07 -6.20 28.19
N SER A 247 -12.80 -5.71 27.19
CA SER A 247 -14.27 -5.80 27.18
C SER A 247 -14.82 -6.90 26.29
N TRP A 248 -14.65 -6.81 24.98
CA TRP A 248 -15.37 -7.64 24.02
C TRP A 248 -14.50 -8.60 23.21
N VAL A 249 -13.22 -8.26 22.95
CA VAL A 249 -12.29 -9.14 22.20
C VAL A 249 -12.16 -10.54 22.83
N PRO A 250 -12.16 -10.71 24.16
CA PRO A 250 -12.12 -12.05 24.76
C PRO A 250 -13.27 -12.99 24.32
N ALA A 251 -14.42 -12.44 23.91
CA ALA A 251 -15.53 -13.23 23.40
C ALA A 251 -15.25 -13.90 22.02
N LEU A 252 -14.23 -13.42 21.28
CA LEU A 252 -13.79 -14.01 20.03
C LEU A 252 -12.92 -15.26 20.24
N GLY A 253 -12.53 -15.56 21.47
CA GLY A 253 -11.70 -16.73 21.82
C GLY A 253 -10.37 -16.73 21.04
N PRO A 254 -10.04 -17.85 20.36
CA PRO A 254 -8.79 -17.98 19.64
C PRO A 254 -8.71 -17.14 18.34
N ALA A 255 -9.83 -16.59 17.87
CA ALA A 255 -9.87 -15.83 16.61
C ALA A 255 -9.22 -14.44 16.71
N ALA A 256 -8.77 -14.03 17.90
CA ALA A 256 -8.10 -12.76 18.13
C ALA A 256 -6.92 -12.93 19.10
N PRO A 257 -5.92 -12.02 19.08
CA PRO A 257 -4.86 -11.97 20.08
C PRO A 257 -5.44 -11.74 21.49
N ARG A 258 -4.67 -12.13 22.51
CA ARG A 258 -4.97 -11.82 23.90
C ARG A 258 -4.04 -10.73 24.39
N LEU A 259 -4.57 -9.76 25.13
CA LEU A 259 -3.76 -8.77 25.84
C LEU A 259 -2.98 -9.45 26.96
N VAL A 260 -1.66 -9.28 26.96
CA VAL A 260 -0.76 -9.77 28.01
C VAL A 260 -0.45 -8.65 29.00
N ALA A 261 -0.09 -7.46 28.49
CA ALA A 261 0.21 -6.29 29.31
C ALA A 261 -0.14 -4.99 28.55
N ALA A 262 -0.37 -3.93 29.29
CA ALA A 262 -0.58 -2.59 28.77
C ALA A 262 0.03 -1.54 29.70
N ASP A 263 0.75 -0.57 29.10
CA ASP A 263 1.34 0.57 29.79
C ASP A 263 0.87 1.87 29.12
N PRO A 264 0.07 2.71 29.84
CA PRO A 264 -0.45 3.96 29.28
C PRO A 264 0.62 5.05 29.14
N GLU A 265 1.68 5.06 29.95
CA GLU A 265 2.74 6.06 29.86
C GLU A 265 3.60 5.85 28.61
N LEU A 266 3.86 4.58 28.27
CA LEU A 266 4.55 4.18 27.04
C LEU A 266 3.60 4.12 25.84
N ARG A 267 2.29 4.18 26.06
CA ARG A 267 1.25 3.89 25.07
C ARG A 267 1.48 2.52 24.41
N ALA A 268 1.99 1.58 25.17
CA ALA A 268 2.41 0.29 24.69
C ALA A 268 1.48 -0.84 25.16
N ILE A 269 1.34 -1.86 24.33
CA ILE A 269 0.71 -3.12 24.67
C ILE A 269 1.60 -4.29 24.27
N VAL A 270 1.45 -5.41 24.99
CA VAL A 270 1.96 -6.73 24.61
C VAL A 270 0.78 -7.65 24.39
N ILE A 271 0.72 -8.28 23.23
CA ILE A 271 -0.34 -9.20 22.83
C ILE A 271 0.23 -10.51 22.32
N THR A 272 -0.56 -11.60 22.42
CA THR A 272 -0.17 -12.90 21.85
C THR A 272 -0.15 -12.85 20.32
N ALA A 273 0.71 -13.64 19.69
CA ALA A 273 0.67 -13.84 18.25
C ALA A 273 -0.54 -14.71 17.85
N VAL A 274 -1.12 -14.45 16.69
CA VAL A 274 -2.09 -15.32 16.03
C VAL A 274 -1.50 -15.87 14.74
N PRO A 275 -1.85 -17.11 14.33
CA PRO A 275 -1.35 -17.73 13.11
C PRO A 275 -1.82 -17.06 11.83
N GLY A 276 -1.48 -17.68 10.69
CA GLY A 276 -1.95 -17.32 9.37
C GLY A 276 -1.21 -16.15 8.74
N ARG A 277 -1.60 -15.82 7.50
CA ARG A 277 -1.06 -14.71 6.70
C ARG A 277 -2.13 -13.66 6.49
N SER A 278 -1.72 -12.41 6.33
CA SER A 278 -2.65 -11.32 5.96
C SER A 278 -3.36 -11.65 4.65
N LEU A 279 -4.66 -11.35 4.59
CA LEU A 279 -5.45 -11.47 3.37
C LEU A 279 -5.18 -10.33 2.37
N HIS A 280 -4.52 -9.26 2.81
CA HIS A 280 -4.19 -8.14 1.92
C HIS A 280 -3.18 -8.57 0.86
N GLY A 281 -3.56 -8.42 -0.42
CA GLY A 281 -2.74 -8.82 -1.57
C GLY A 281 -2.65 -10.34 -1.79
N ALA A 282 -3.29 -11.16 -0.95
CA ALA A 282 -3.31 -12.61 -1.12
C ALA A 282 -4.29 -13.02 -2.24
N VAL A 283 -3.86 -13.97 -3.05
CA VAL A 283 -4.69 -14.58 -4.10
C VAL A 283 -5.05 -15.99 -3.67
N HIS A 284 -6.34 -16.31 -3.70
CA HIS A 284 -6.88 -17.63 -3.33
C HIS A 284 -7.70 -18.21 -4.50
N PRO A 285 -7.77 -19.54 -4.65
CA PRO A 285 -8.70 -20.18 -5.55
C PRO A 285 -10.15 -19.74 -5.27
N PRO A 286 -11.04 -19.68 -6.30
CA PRO A 286 -12.40 -19.15 -6.14
C PRO A 286 -13.18 -19.78 -4.98
N ASP A 287 -13.16 -21.11 -4.85
CA ASP A 287 -13.87 -21.82 -3.77
C ASP A 287 -13.30 -21.50 -2.38
N GLU A 288 -11.99 -21.35 -2.26
CA GLU A 288 -11.34 -20.94 -1.02
C GLU A 288 -11.67 -19.49 -0.71
N GLN A 289 -11.68 -18.61 -1.72
CA GLN A 289 -12.05 -17.21 -1.56
C GLN A 289 -13.49 -17.07 -1.03
N GLN A 290 -14.45 -17.83 -1.56
CA GLN A 290 -15.82 -17.83 -1.05
C GLN A 290 -15.90 -18.31 0.40
N ARG A 291 -15.16 -19.37 0.76
CA ARG A 291 -15.08 -19.83 2.16
C ARG A 291 -14.49 -18.77 3.09
N ILE A 292 -13.41 -18.10 2.68
CA ILE A 292 -12.81 -17.02 3.45
C ILE A 292 -13.81 -15.90 3.67
N PHE A 293 -14.52 -15.45 2.62
CA PHE A 293 -15.49 -14.37 2.74
C PHE A 293 -16.71 -14.76 3.59
N HIS A 294 -17.14 -16.03 3.56
CA HIS A 294 -18.12 -16.53 4.49
C HIS A 294 -17.65 -16.45 5.96
N ARG A 295 -16.40 -16.90 6.23
CA ARG A 295 -15.78 -16.79 7.56
C ARG A 295 -15.62 -15.35 8.03
N ILE A 296 -15.35 -14.42 7.12
CA ILE A 296 -15.32 -12.97 7.44
C ILE A 296 -16.68 -12.50 7.92
N GLY A 297 -17.76 -12.93 7.27
CA GLY A 297 -19.13 -12.65 7.73
C GLY A 297 -19.41 -13.20 9.14
N GLU A 298 -19.04 -14.44 9.42
CA GLU A 298 -19.18 -15.06 10.75
C GLU A 298 -18.39 -14.28 11.81
N LEU A 299 -17.17 -13.86 11.49
CA LEU A 299 -16.31 -13.10 12.41
C LEU A 299 -16.89 -11.70 12.69
N ALA A 300 -17.37 -10.99 11.66
CA ALA A 300 -18.06 -9.72 11.84
C ALA A 300 -19.31 -9.86 12.73
N ALA A 301 -20.10 -10.92 12.52
CA ALA A 301 -21.24 -11.21 13.38
C ALA A 301 -20.83 -11.51 14.83
N ALA A 302 -19.73 -12.21 15.05
CA ALA A 302 -19.20 -12.49 16.39
C ALA A 302 -18.76 -11.20 17.10
N ILE A 303 -18.08 -10.27 16.39
CA ILE A 303 -17.72 -8.95 16.91
C ILE A 303 -18.98 -8.21 17.34
N HIS A 304 -19.95 -8.05 16.44
CA HIS A 304 -21.13 -7.23 16.69
C HIS A 304 -22.08 -7.80 17.76
N ARG A 305 -22.00 -9.10 18.03
CA ARG A 305 -22.80 -9.79 19.06
C ARG A 305 -22.05 -10.00 20.38
N SER A 306 -20.77 -9.60 20.45
CA SER A 306 -19.93 -9.84 21.63
C SER A 306 -20.42 -9.11 22.90
N LEU A 307 -21.15 -7.99 22.73
CA LEU A 307 -21.86 -7.28 23.80
C LEU A 307 -23.29 -6.91 23.34
N PRO A 308 -24.22 -6.72 24.27
CA PRO A 308 -25.56 -6.22 23.95
C PRO A 308 -25.54 -4.87 23.24
N ALA A 309 -26.41 -4.69 22.26
CA ALA A 309 -26.58 -3.41 21.58
C ALA A 309 -27.04 -2.33 22.57
N ARG A 310 -26.47 -1.12 22.43
CA ARG A 310 -26.84 0.07 23.20
C ARG A 310 -27.64 1.04 22.32
N PRO A 311 -28.52 1.85 22.89
CA PRO A 311 -29.19 2.91 22.13
C PRO A 311 -28.17 3.85 21.47
N SER A 312 -28.49 4.34 20.29
CA SER A 312 -27.69 5.38 19.63
C SER A 312 -27.90 6.73 20.33
N ALA A 313 -26.89 7.58 20.26
CA ALA A 313 -26.94 8.95 20.73
C ALA A 313 -26.71 9.94 19.58
N GLY A 314 -27.53 9.86 18.53
CA GLY A 314 -27.57 10.87 17.46
C GLY A 314 -26.62 10.64 16.28
N VAL A 315 -26.65 11.57 15.32
CA VAL A 315 -25.93 11.58 14.05
C VAL A 315 -24.41 11.48 14.22
N PRO A 316 -23.71 10.74 13.34
CA PRO A 316 -22.27 10.61 13.40
C PRO A 316 -21.58 11.98 13.36
N ALA A 317 -20.68 12.25 14.29
CA ALA A 317 -19.81 13.43 14.33
C ALA A 317 -18.99 13.65 13.01
N ALA A 318 -19.00 12.66 12.13
CA ALA A 318 -18.39 12.70 10.81
C ALA A 318 -19.08 13.73 9.88
N VAL A 319 -20.41 13.92 9.99
CA VAL A 319 -21.15 14.90 9.18
C VAL A 319 -20.70 16.32 9.50
N GLY A 320 -20.44 16.64 10.76
CA GLY A 320 -19.97 17.97 11.19
C GLY A 320 -18.58 18.37 10.64
N LYS A 321 -17.82 17.42 10.05
CA LYS A 321 -16.51 17.69 9.44
C LYS A 321 -16.56 17.74 7.92
N LEU A 322 -17.71 17.41 7.32
CA LEU A 322 -17.87 17.24 5.88
C LEU A 322 -17.42 18.45 5.08
N GLU A 323 -17.88 19.65 5.43
CA GLU A 323 -17.55 20.87 4.68
C GLU A 323 -16.05 21.15 4.62
N ARG A 324 -15.35 20.90 5.71
CA ARG A 324 -13.90 21.05 5.75
C ARG A 324 -13.19 19.99 4.85
N HIS A 325 -13.67 18.75 4.88
CA HIS A 325 -13.11 17.68 4.04
C HIS A 325 -13.41 17.92 2.56
N LEU A 326 -14.63 18.34 2.22
CA LEU A 326 -15.00 18.69 0.84
C LEU A 326 -14.17 19.86 0.31
N ALA A 327 -14.00 20.93 1.10
CA ALA A 327 -13.19 22.06 0.69
C ALA A 327 -11.75 21.67 0.36
N ALA A 328 -11.17 20.78 1.17
CA ALA A 328 -9.81 20.28 0.95
C ALA A 328 -9.71 19.27 -0.22
N ALA A 329 -10.76 18.49 -0.46
CA ALA A 329 -10.78 17.47 -1.51
C ALA A 329 -11.21 18.01 -2.90
N ARG A 330 -11.76 19.21 -2.97
CA ARG A 330 -12.49 19.76 -4.15
C ARG A 330 -11.73 19.64 -5.47
N ALA A 331 -10.43 19.96 -5.48
CA ALA A 331 -9.60 19.87 -6.69
C ALA A 331 -9.39 18.44 -7.20
N HIS A 332 -9.72 17.43 -6.39
CA HIS A 332 -9.55 16.02 -6.69
C HIS A 332 -10.88 15.28 -6.90
N LEU A 333 -12.01 15.95 -6.75
CA LEU A 333 -13.34 15.42 -7.03
C LEU A 333 -13.67 15.49 -8.52
N ALA A 334 -14.34 14.46 -9.05
CA ALA A 334 -14.86 14.49 -10.40
C ALA A 334 -16.12 15.41 -10.49
N PRO A 335 -16.46 15.92 -11.68
CA PRO A 335 -17.68 16.68 -11.87
C PRO A 335 -18.92 15.94 -11.36
N GLY A 336 -19.69 16.57 -10.46
CA GLY A 336 -20.88 16.01 -9.84
C GLY A 336 -20.66 15.19 -8.57
N ASP A 337 -19.40 14.92 -8.15
CA ASP A 337 -19.14 14.23 -6.90
C ASP A 337 -19.55 15.03 -5.68
N GLU A 338 -19.26 16.35 -5.68
CA GLU A 338 -19.62 17.24 -4.57
C GLU A 338 -21.15 17.31 -4.38
N ASP A 339 -21.90 17.42 -5.47
CA ASP A 339 -23.36 17.46 -5.43
C ASP A 339 -23.94 16.14 -4.90
N PHE A 340 -23.40 15.01 -5.36
CA PHE A 340 -23.81 13.69 -4.88
C PHE A 340 -23.54 13.54 -3.37
N VAL A 341 -22.33 13.91 -2.93
CA VAL A 341 -21.95 13.85 -1.50
C VAL A 341 -22.92 14.70 -0.66
N ARG A 342 -23.22 15.93 -1.08
CA ARG A 342 -24.17 16.81 -0.38
C ARG A 342 -25.58 16.24 -0.35
N GLN A 343 -26.05 15.69 -1.47
CA GLN A 343 -27.36 15.07 -1.56
C GLN A 343 -27.52 13.88 -0.62
N VAL A 344 -26.52 12.99 -0.56
CA VAL A 344 -26.52 11.81 0.32
C VAL A 344 -26.46 12.24 1.79
N THR A 345 -25.59 13.19 2.13
CA THR A 345 -25.37 13.59 3.52
C THR A 345 -26.46 14.51 4.08
N ALA A 346 -27.17 15.27 3.22
CA ALA A 346 -28.32 16.08 3.65
C ALA A 346 -29.48 15.26 4.25
N LYS A 347 -29.56 13.97 3.92
CA LYS A 347 -30.57 13.06 4.48
C LYS A 347 -30.09 12.29 5.71
N ALA A 348 -28.82 12.44 6.10
CA ALA A 348 -28.23 11.66 7.20
C ALA A 348 -28.95 11.88 8.54
N ASP A 349 -29.44 13.10 8.80
CA ASP A 349 -30.18 13.44 10.04
C ASP A 349 -31.59 12.85 10.10
N GLN A 350 -32.11 12.36 8.96
CA GLN A 350 -33.43 11.77 8.84
C GLN A 350 -33.40 10.23 8.92
N LEU A 351 -32.18 9.64 8.94
CA LEU A 351 -32.04 8.20 8.99
C LEU A 351 -32.44 7.67 10.37
N PRO A 352 -33.10 6.51 10.43
CA PRO A 352 -33.42 5.85 11.69
C PRO A 352 -32.16 5.59 12.51
N ASP A 353 -32.26 5.72 13.83
CA ASP A 353 -31.18 5.35 14.74
C ASP A 353 -30.88 3.85 14.67
N LEU A 354 -29.62 3.52 14.45
CA LEU A 354 -29.14 2.14 14.56
C LEU A 354 -28.51 1.90 15.94
N GLY A 355 -28.77 0.72 16.49
CA GLY A 355 -28.15 0.30 17.75
C GLY A 355 -26.62 0.32 17.64
N ARG A 356 -25.93 0.69 18.72
CA ARG A 356 -24.48 0.69 18.81
C ARG A 356 -24.01 -0.66 19.38
N VAL A 357 -23.17 -1.33 18.62
CA VAL A 357 -22.51 -2.59 19.00
C VAL A 357 -21.00 -2.38 19.03
N PRO A 358 -20.21 -3.29 19.60
CA PRO A 358 -18.77 -3.29 19.38
C PRO A 358 -18.47 -3.30 17.89
N THR A 359 -17.58 -2.42 17.43
CA THR A 359 -17.05 -2.43 16.07
C THR A 359 -15.52 -2.49 16.09
N HIS A 360 -14.94 -3.12 15.10
CA HIS A 360 -13.52 -3.12 14.89
C HIS A 360 -12.99 -1.71 14.54
N GLY A 361 -13.77 -0.98 13.73
CA GLY A 361 -13.49 0.39 13.32
C GLY A 361 -12.46 0.54 12.19
N ASP A 362 -11.76 -0.54 11.85
CA ASP A 362 -10.84 -0.66 10.71
C ASP A 362 -10.88 -2.08 10.12
N PHE A 363 -12.08 -2.61 9.95
CA PHE A 363 -12.31 -3.96 9.45
C PHE A 363 -12.01 -4.02 7.95
N GLN A 364 -10.88 -4.60 7.58
CA GLN A 364 -10.43 -4.73 6.19
C GLN A 364 -9.40 -5.86 6.06
N LEU A 365 -9.12 -6.31 4.83
CA LEU A 365 -8.31 -7.50 4.55
C LEU A 365 -6.92 -7.47 5.19
N ARG A 366 -6.30 -6.31 5.37
CA ARG A 366 -4.97 -6.20 5.99
C ARG A 366 -4.98 -6.62 7.47
N ASN A 367 -6.10 -6.43 8.15
CA ASN A 367 -6.30 -6.75 9.57
C ASN A 367 -6.91 -8.14 9.79
N LEU A 368 -7.11 -8.90 8.71
CA LEU A 368 -7.59 -10.27 8.71
C LEU A 368 -6.47 -11.23 8.31
N ARG A 369 -6.32 -12.32 9.06
CA ARG A 369 -5.29 -13.32 8.82
C ARG A 369 -5.93 -14.67 8.57
N TRP A 370 -5.52 -15.34 7.52
CA TRP A 370 -6.00 -16.66 7.15
C TRP A 370 -4.94 -17.72 7.39
N ASP A 371 -5.28 -18.72 8.18
CA ASP A 371 -4.48 -19.93 8.33
C ASP A 371 -5.04 -21.01 7.42
N GLN A 372 -4.38 -21.21 6.29
CA GLN A 372 -4.81 -22.18 5.28
C GLN A 372 -4.75 -23.62 5.80
N ALA A 373 -3.83 -23.92 6.73
CA ALA A 373 -3.66 -25.29 7.27
C ALA A 373 -4.86 -25.72 8.13
N THR A 374 -5.43 -24.77 8.88
CA THR A 374 -6.56 -25.04 9.79
C THR A 374 -7.89 -24.53 9.25
N GLY A 375 -7.89 -23.71 8.19
CA GLY A 375 -9.09 -23.04 7.69
C GLY A 375 -9.66 -22.02 8.70
N THR A 376 -8.80 -21.43 9.53
CA THR A 376 -9.20 -20.49 10.59
C THR A 376 -8.88 -19.04 10.19
N LEU A 377 -9.85 -18.17 10.45
CA LEU A 377 -9.71 -16.73 10.28
C LEU A 377 -9.44 -16.04 11.61
N TYR A 378 -8.49 -15.11 11.60
CA TYR A 378 -8.13 -14.29 12.76
C TYR A 378 -8.28 -12.81 12.43
N VAL A 379 -8.53 -11.99 13.46
CA VAL A 379 -8.59 -10.53 13.37
C VAL A 379 -7.60 -9.90 14.33
N ILE A 380 -6.93 -8.82 13.89
CA ILE A 380 -5.92 -8.09 14.64
C ILE A 380 -6.17 -6.58 14.55
N ASP A 381 -5.53 -5.79 15.40
CA ASP A 381 -5.49 -4.32 15.32
C ASP A 381 -6.81 -3.62 15.68
N PHE A 382 -7.09 -3.52 16.97
CA PHE A 382 -8.32 -2.92 17.49
C PHE A 382 -8.18 -1.44 17.89
N GLU A 383 -7.11 -0.73 17.49
CA GLU A 383 -6.86 0.66 17.91
C GLU A 383 -7.95 1.66 17.49
N ARG A 384 -8.73 1.31 16.46
CA ARG A 384 -9.87 2.12 15.98
C ARG A 384 -11.22 1.63 16.49
N SER A 385 -11.21 0.61 17.35
CA SER A 385 -12.44 0.06 17.93
C SER A 385 -13.18 1.09 18.77
N GLU A 386 -14.47 1.19 18.53
CA GLU A 386 -15.41 1.96 19.36
C GLU A 386 -16.83 1.46 19.12
N PRO A 387 -17.74 1.60 20.09
CA PRO A 387 -19.14 1.27 19.86
C PRO A 387 -19.76 2.11 18.75
N GLY A 388 -20.39 1.45 17.76
CA GLY A 388 -20.99 2.12 16.60
C GLY A 388 -22.04 1.23 15.93
N PRO A 389 -22.69 1.73 14.85
CA PRO A 389 -23.56 0.89 14.04
C PRO A 389 -22.75 -0.22 13.37
N ALA A 390 -23.29 -1.43 13.31
CA ALA A 390 -22.61 -2.62 12.76
C ALA A 390 -22.07 -2.39 11.33
N VAL A 391 -22.81 -1.66 10.51
CA VAL A 391 -22.43 -1.34 9.11
C VAL A 391 -21.11 -0.59 8.98
N ARG A 392 -20.63 0.05 10.05
CA ARG A 392 -19.38 0.78 10.05
C ARG A 392 -18.18 -0.10 9.68
N ASP A 393 -18.16 -1.35 10.09
CA ASP A 393 -17.10 -2.29 9.77
C ASP A 393 -17.12 -2.72 8.30
N PHE A 394 -18.25 -2.54 7.61
CA PHE A 394 -18.35 -2.84 6.19
C PHE A 394 -18.03 -1.67 5.26
N VAL A 395 -17.85 -0.45 5.78
CA VAL A 395 -17.58 0.75 4.97
C VAL A 395 -16.35 0.57 4.10
N ARG A 396 -15.22 0.20 4.69
CA ARG A 396 -13.96 -0.04 3.97
C ARG A 396 -13.86 -1.45 3.44
N PHE A 397 -14.49 -2.39 4.12
CA PHE A 397 -14.47 -3.79 3.73
C PHE A 397 -15.21 -4.04 2.41
N SER A 398 -16.23 -3.23 2.08
CA SER A 398 -16.98 -3.36 0.83
C SER A 398 -16.14 -3.23 -0.44
N ASP A 399 -14.99 -2.57 -0.38
CA ASP A 399 -14.04 -2.53 -1.49
C ASP A 399 -13.55 -3.94 -1.88
N ALA A 400 -13.47 -4.86 -0.92
CA ALA A 400 -12.97 -6.22 -1.13
C ALA A 400 -13.90 -7.10 -1.97
N TRP A 401 -15.19 -6.78 -2.05
CA TRP A 401 -16.16 -7.48 -2.91
C TRP A 401 -16.69 -6.63 -4.07
N SER A 402 -16.08 -5.46 -4.32
CA SER A 402 -16.50 -4.59 -5.42
C SER A 402 -16.46 -5.34 -6.76
N GLY A 403 -17.56 -5.33 -7.50
CA GLY A 403 -17.71 -6.10 -8.74
C GLY A 403 -17.82 -7.63 -8.56
N ARG A 404 -17.90 -8.13 -7.31
CA ARG A 404 -17.97 -9.55 -6.98
C ARG A 404 -19.20 -9.84 -6.08
N PRO A 405 -20.41 -9.89 -6.65
CA PRO A 405 -21.63 -10.15 -5.89
C PRO A 405 -21.61 -11.50 -5.16
N ASP A 406 -20.93 -12.50 -5.73
CA ASP A 406 -20.73 -13.80 -5.11
C ASP A 406 -20.00 -13.73 -3.76
N LEU A 407 -19.01 -12.84 -3.64
CA LEU A 407 -18.28 -12.61 -2.38
C LEU A 407 -19.12 -11.82 -1.37
N ALA A 408 -19.89 -10.84 -1.85
CA ALA A 408 -20.83 -10.10 -0.99
C ALA A 408 -21.90 -11.05 -0.41
N GLU A 409 -22.44 -11.94 -1.22
CA GLU A 409 -23.39 -12.97 -0.78
C GLU A 409 -22.77 -13.93 0.23
N ALA A 410 -21.53 -14.37 0.01
CA ALA A 410 -20.80 -15.22 0.96
C ALA A 410 -20.64 -14.55 2.32
N VAL A 411 -20.27 -13.26 2.36
CA VAL A 411 -20.18 -12.49 3.62
C VAL A 411 -21.54 -12.39 4.30
N MET A 412 -22.60 -12.03 3.58
CA MET A 412 -23.94 -11.93 4.18
C MET A 412 -24.46 -13.26 4.68
N ALA A 413 -24.16 -14.36 3.99
CA ALA A 413 -24.48 -15.71 4.45
C ALA A 413 -23.75 -16.04 5.77
N GLY A 414 -22.45 -15.72 5.87
CA GLY A 414 -21.68 -15.89 7.11
C GLY A 414 -22.14 -14.95 8.24
N TYR A 415 -22.50 -13.71 7.91
CA TYR A 415 -23.07 -12.75 8.87
C TYR A 415 -24.43 -13.18 9.42
N GLY A 416 -25.11 -14.06 8.69
CA GLY A 416 -26.36 -14.71 9.07
C GLY A 416 -27.63 -13.90 8.75
N ARG A 417 -27.49 -12.72 8.11
CA ARG A 417 -28.60 -11.91 7.62
C ARG A 417 -28.13 -10.89 6.59
N LYS A 418 -29.03 -10.37 5.80
CA LYS A 418 -28.83 -9.18 4.98
C LYS A 418 -28.95 -7.91 5.83
N PHE A 419 -28.46 -6.80 5.33
CA PHE A 419 -28.72 -5.50 5.93
C PHE A 419 -30.18 -5.11 5.75
N SER A 420 -30.73 -4.39 6.73
CA SER A 420 -32.02 -3.71 6.59
C SER A 420 -31.86 -2.48 5.68
N ALA A 421 -32.96 -1.96 5.15
CA ALA A 421 -32.94 -0.73 4.35
C ALA A 421 -32.27 0.44 5.09
N ALA A 422 -32.53 0.59 6.39
CA ALA A 422 -31.89 1.60 7.22
C ALA A 422 -30.37 1.39 7.31
N GLU A 423 -29.90 0.15 7.48
CA GLU A 423 -28.47 -0.17 7.50
C GLU A 423 -27.80 0.09 6.16
N GLU A 424 -28.46 -0.21 5.03
CA GLU A 424 -27.95 0.09 3.69
C GLU A 424 -27.81 1.59 3.47
N GLN A 425 -28.79 2.39 3.90
CA GLN A 425 -28.72 3.85 3.83
C GLN A 425 -27.57 4.41 4.68
N HIS A 426 -27.41 3.93 5.91
CA HIS A 426 -26.27 4.30 6.75
C HIS A 426 -24.92 3.90 6.14
N LEU A 427 -24.84 2.71 5.52
CA LEU A 427 -23.63 2.24 4.85
C LEU A 427 -23.22 3.22 3.74
N VAL A 428 -24.16 3.63 2.87
CA VAL A 428 -23.89 4.60 1.80
C VAL A 428 -23.41 5.95 2.35
N VAL A 429 -24.06 6.47 3.39
CA VAL A 429 -23.63 7.72 4.04
C VAL A 429 -22.21 7.59 4.58
N HIS A 430 -21.91 6.51 5.30
CA HIS A 430 -20.57 6.29 5.85
C HIS A 430 -19.50 6.09 4.77
N GLN A 431 -19.83 5.40 3.67
CA GLN A 431 -18.91 5.22 2.54
C GLN A 431 -18.57 6.56 1.85
N VAL A 432 -19.56 7.41 1.63
CA VAL A 432 -19.36 8.75 1.09
C VAL A 432 -18.47 9.60 2.00
N LEU A 433 -18.71 9.58 3.31
CA LEU A 433 -17.91 10.31 4.30
C LEU A 433 -16.47 9.77 4.38
N ASP A 434 -16.27 8.44 4.36
CA ASP A 434 -14.94 7.82 4.37
C ASP A 434 -14.18 8.15 3.08
N ALA A 435 -14.85 8.12 1.92
CA ALA A 435 -14.24 8.44 0.62
C ALA A 435 -13.70 9.88 0.59
N VAL A 436 -14.51 10.88 0.97
CA VAL A 436 -14.11 12.30 1.00
C VAL A 436 -13.01 12.53 2.04
N SER A 437 -13.12 11.91 3.22
CA SER A 437 -12.09 11.98 4.27
C SER A 437 -10.79 11.32 3.82
N GLY A 438 -10.87 10.20 3.09
CA GLY A 438 -9.72 9.49 2.52
C GLY A 438 -8.99 10.33 1.47
N ILE A 439 -9.72 11.00 0.58
CA ILE A 439 -9.15 11.93 -0.40
C ILE A 439 -8.39 13.06 0.33
N GLN A 440 -9.04 13.72 1.29
CA GLN A 440 -8.42 14.81 2.06
C GLN A 440 -7.16 14.35 2.79
N TYR A 441 -7.21 13.18 3.44
CA TYR A 441 -6.07 12.64 4.16
C TYR A 441 -4.92 12.28 3.21
N GLY A 442 -5.24 11.64 2.07
CA GLY A 442 -4.26 11.27 1.04
C GLY A 442 -3.54 12.49 0.46
N ILE A 443 -4.27 13.60 0.20
CA ILE A 443 -3.67 14.87 -0.23
C ILE A 443 -2.67 15.39 0.83
N GLY A 444 -3.11 15.43 2.09
CA GLY A 444 -2.30 15.98 3.19
C GLY A 444 -1.04 15.16 3.50
N HIS A 445 -1.01 13.88 3.11
CA HIS A 445 0.12 12.97 3.39
C HIS A 445 0.86 12.52 2.12
N GLY A 446 0.53 13.09 0.95
CA GLY A 446 1.14 12.69 -0.32
C GLY A 446 0.87 11.23 -0.68
N ASP A 447 -0.30 10.69 -0.34
CA ASP A 447 -0.71 9.31 -0.63
C ASP A 447 -1.72 9.26 -1.80
N PRO A 448 -1.24 9.11 -3.04
CA PRO A 448 -2.10 9.09 -4.23
C PRO A 448 -3.04 7.89 -4.26
N GLU A 449 -2.68 6.79 -3.62
CA GLU A 449 -3.48 5.56 -3.59
C GLU A 449 -4.76 5.74 -2.75
N LEU A 450 -4.66 6.46 -1.62
CA LEU A 450 -5.84 6.83 -0.84
C LEU A 450 -6.75 7.83 -1.58
N VAL A 451 -6.16 8.78 -2.30
CA VAL A 451 -6.93 9.72 -3.14
C VAL A 451 -7.70 8.94 -4.20
N GLU A 452 -7.03 8.06 -4.94
CA GLU A 452 -7.64 7.28 -6.02
C GLU A 452 -8.69 6.29 -5.48
N ARG A 453 -8.45 5.67 -4.32
CA ARG A 453 -9.44 4.84 -3.65
C ARG A 453 -10.72 5.62 -3.36
N GLY A 454 -10.60 6.81 -2.78
CA GLY A 454 -11.76 7.65 -2.48
C GLY A 454 -12.54 8.05 -3.75
N ARG A 455 -11.83 8.38 -4.83
CA ARG A 455 -12.45 8.70 -6.13
C ARG A 455 -13.21 7.50 -6.72
N ARG A 456 -12.61 6.31 -6.70
CA ARG A 456 -13.29 5.08 -7.17
C ARG A 456 -14.53 4.78 -6.36
N THR A 457 -14.46 4.91 -5.03
CA THR A 457 -15.62 4.70 -4.15
C THR A 457 -16.75 5.67 -4.51
N LEU A 458 -16.46 6.97 -4.69
CA LEU A 458 -17.48 7.95 -5.09
C LEU A 458 -18.08 7.64 -6.48
N ALA A 459 -17.24 7.31 -7.46
CA ALA A 459 -17.70 6.95 -8.80
C ALA A 459 -18.63 5.74 -8.79
N GLN A 460 -18.28 4.70 -8.01
CA GLN A 460 -19.09 3.50 -7.87
C GLN A 460 -20.43 3.78 -7.17
N LEU A 461 -20.39 4.54 -6.07
CA LEU A 461 -21.63 4.93 -5.35
C LEU A 461 -22.55 5.75 -6.22
N ARG A 462 -22.05 6.68 -7.01
CA ARG A 462 -22.83 7.44 -7.99
C ARG A 462 -23.42 6.55 -9.07
N ALA A 463 -22.67 5.62 -9.60
CA ALA A 463 -23.18 4.68 -10.61
C ALA A 463 -24.34 3.82 -10.06
N THR A 464 -24.25 3.44 -8.77
CA THR A 464 -25.25 2.59 -8.13
C THR A 464 -26.46 3.40 -7.59
N HIS A 465 -26.22 4.62 -7.08
CA HIS A 465 -27.17 5.42 -6.32
C HIS A 465 -27.37 6.83 -6.91
N GLY A 466 -27.22 7.02 -8.22
CA GLY A 466 -27.16 8.33 -8.89
C GLY A 466 -28.26 9.35 -8.58
N SER A 467 -29.37 8.88 -7.96
CA SER A 467 -30.48 9.74 -7.47
C SER A 467 -30.53 9.87 -5.94
N GLY A 468 -29.51 9.43 -5.20
CA GLY A 468 -29.42 9.53 -3.74
C GLY A 468 -29.46 8.18 -3.00
N LEU A 469 -29.95 8.17 -1.73
CA LEU A 469 -29.98 6.97 -0.89
C LEU A 469 -30.89 5.88 -1.47
N PRO A 470 -30.61 4.59 -1.18
CA PRO A 470 -31.49 3.49 -1.53
C PRO A 470 -32.94 3.72 -1.04
N PRO A 471 -33.98 3.30 -1.79
CA PRO A 471 -35.34 3.46 -1.37
C PRO A 471 -35.63 2.65 -0.10
N GLU A 472 -36.54 3.19 0.73
CA GLU A 472 -37.12 2.40 1.83
C GLU A 472 -37.94 1.27 1.22
N THR A 473 -37.44 0.04 1.29
CA THR A 473 -38.22 -1.13 0.93
C THR A 473 -39.21 -1.36 2.07
N PRO A 474 -40.54 -1.41 1.81
CA PRO A 474 -41.48 -1.72 2.87
C PRO A 474 -41.19 -3.14 3.41
N GLU A 475 -41.08 -3.30 4.74
CA GLU A 475 -40.99 -4.59 5.37
C GLU A 475 -42.19 -5.46 4.86
N PRO A 476 -41.96 -6.71 4.47
CA PRO A 476 -43.06 -7.60 4.18
C PRO A 476 -43.87 -7.72 5.47
N SER A 477 -45.15 -7.31 5.39
CA SER A 477 -46.12 -7.45 6.46
C SER A 477 -46.07 -8.90 6.98
N ARG A 478 -45.93 -9.06 8.28
CA ARG A 478 -45.91 -10.32 9.01
C ARG A 478 -47.20 -11.10 8.80
#